data_8a86291043e1fcc110e7d95c40ffe0ee
#
_entry.id   8a86291043e1fcc110e7d95c40ffe0ee
#
_cell.length_a   1.000
_cell.length_b   1.000
_cell.length_c   1.000
_cell.angle_alpha   90.00
_cell.angle_beta   90.00
_cell.angle_gamma   90.00
#
_symmetry.space_group_name_H-M   'P 1'
#
loop_
_entity.id
_entity.type
_entity.pdbx_description
1 polymer ?
#
loop_
_entity_poly.entity_id
_entity_poly.type
_entity_poly.pdbx_seq_one_letter_code
_entity_poly.pdbx_strand_id
1 'polypeptide(L)'
;YVLYDGRKNALQEEKMRQVLTDSLLAGNLSIDVSECYEDLPYTAEMEDTLAVWKTVEAFQNRSLTYDMGDGDVVLTPEITAEFLICNGGIFTMENGWPVVNEEGITAFVDSLAAEYDTYGKPHFFHATRGEDIEIEGGTYGNELDREAEIAFLKDYFGSADLQTSSGE
;
A
#
# COMPACT_ATOMS: atom_id res chain seq x y z
N TYR A 1 -5.72 -2.42 0.52
CA TYR A 1 -6.37 -3.72 0.77
C TYR A 1 -6.20 -4.14 2.22
N VAL A 2 -7.14 -4.90 2.77
CA VAL A 2 -7.11 -5.41 4.14
C VAL A 2 -7.58 -6.87 4.15
N LEU A 3 -6.82 -7.74 4.81
CA LEU A 3 -7.24 -9.12 5.03
C LEU A 3 -8.20 -9.19 6.20
N TYR A 4 -9.34 -9.84 5.99
CA TYR A 4 -10.30 -10.12 7.06
C TYR A 4 -10.13 -11.55 7.56
N ASP A 5 -9.81 -11.71 8.85
CA ASP A 5 -9.75 -13.03 9.49
C ASP A 5 -11.18 -13.50 9.83
N GLY A 6 -11.71 -14.38 9.00
CA GLY A 6 -13.04 -14.95 9.14
C GLY A 6 -13.10 -16.25 9.93
N ARG A 7 -12.04 -16.62 10.68
CA ARG A 7 -12.05 -17.82 11.52
C ARG A 7 -13.18 -17.75 12.55
N LYS A 8 -13.77 -18.89 12.80
CA LYS A 8 -14.77 -19.06 13.86
C LYS A 8 -14.07 -19.51 15.14
N ASN A 9 -14.63 -19.07 16.26
CA ASN A 9 -14.19 -19.53 17.57
C ASN A 9 -14.90 -20.83 17.94
N ALA A 10 -14.17 -21.75 18.53
CA ALA A 10 -14.71 -22.99 19.08
C ALA A 10 -14.90 -22.87 20.59
N LEU A 11 -16.06 -23.35 21.08
CA LEU A 11 -16.33 -23.42 22.51
C LEU A 11 -15.57 -24.57 23.15
N GLN A 12 -14.76 -24.29 24.18
CA GLN A 12 -14.14 -25.26 25.05
C GLN A 12 -15.13 -25.68 26.14
N GLU A 13 -15.91 -26.75 25.90
CA GLU A 13 -17.01 -27.16 26.77
C GLU A 13 -16.60 -27.41 28.22
N GLU A 14 -15.48 -28.08 28.44
CA GLU A 14 -14.99 -28.40 29.80
C GLU A 14 -14.60 -27.12 30.54
N LYS A 15 -13.91 -26.18 29.89
CA LYS A 15 -13.56 -24.90 30.49
C LYS A 15 -14.81 -24.07 30.79
N MET A 16 -15.76 -24.05 29.88
CA MET A 16 -17.07 -23.40 30.09
C MET A 16 -17.78 -24.00 31.30
N ARG A 17 -17.88 -25.33 31.39
CA ARG A 17 -18.54 -26.02 32.48
C ARG A 17 -17.87 -25.67 33.83
N GLN A 18 -16.53 -25.63 33.88
CA GLN A 18 -15.80 -25.28 35.10
C GLN A 18 -16.07 -23.81 35.49
N VAL A 19 -15.92 -22.88 34.57
CA VAL A 19 -16.16 -21.44 34.83
C VAL A 19 -17.59 -21.19 35.33
N LEU A 20 -18.58 -21.84 34.72
CA LEU A 20 -19.99 -21.73 35.16
C LEU A 20 -20.18 -22.30 36.57
N THR A 21 -19.61 -23.47 36.83
CA THR A 21 -19.74 -24.14 38.15
C THR A 21 -19.12 -23.29 39.27
N ASP A 22 -17.87 -22.82 39.04
CA ASP A 22 -17.14 -22.01 40.03
C ASP A 22 -17.83 -20.68 40.30
N SER A 23 -18.36 -20.03 39.25
CA SER A 23 -19.07 -18.79 39.38
C SER A 23 -20.40 -18.92 40.10
N LEU A 24 -21.17 -19.99 39.84
CA LEU A 24 -22.42 -20.28 40.55
C LEU A 24 -22.16 -20.59 42.03
N LEU A 25 -21.14 -21.39 42.35
CA LEU A 25 -20.74 -21.68 43.74
C LEU A 25 -20.29 -20.41 44.48
N ALA A 26 -19.69 -19.47 43.78
CA ALA A 26 -19.27 -18.15 44.33
C ALA A 26 -20.48 -17.16 44.43
N GLY A 27 -21.67 -17.51 43.90
CA GLY A 27 -22.82 -16.63 43.90
C GLY A 27 -22.76 -15.53 42.86
N ASN A 28 -21.92 -15.64 41.85
CA ASN A 28 -21.84 -14.69 40.77
C ASN A 28 -22.90 -14.94 39.72
N LEU A 29 -23.72 -13.91 39.45
CA LEU A 29 -24.82 -13.98 38.45
C LEU A 29 -24.42 -13.41 37.08
N SER A 30 -23.28 -12.72 37.00
CA SER A 30 -22.69 -12.22 35.75
C SER A 30 -21.34 -12.90 35.55
N ILE A 31 -21.21 -13.64 34.46
CA ILE A 31 -20.05 -14.50 34.19
C ILE A 31 -19.47 -14.10 32.84
N ASP A 32 -18.18 -13.75 32.82
CA ASP A 32 -17.44 -13.57 31.58
C ASP A 32 -16.98 -14.96 31.08
N VAL A 33 -17.40 -15.31 29.88
CA VAL A 33 -17.08 -16.60 29.24
C VAL A 33 -16.17 -16.43 28.01
N SER A 34 -15.65 -15.23 27.77
CA SER A 34 -14.80 -14.93 26.62
C SER A 34 -13.58 -15.86 26.52
N GLU A 35 -12.98 -16.20 27.66
CA GLU A 35 -11.84 -17.12 27.72
C GLU A 35 -12.20 -18.60 27.46
N CYS A 36 -13.50 -18.93 27.38
CA CYS A 36 -13.96 -20.29 27.07
C CYS A 36 -14.01 -20.58 25.56
N TYR A 37 -13.61 -19.62 24.73
CA TYR A 37 -13.51 -19.79 23.29
C TYR A 37 -12.05 -19.78 22.84
N GLU A 38 -11.78 -20.59 21.84
CA GLU A 38 -10.50 -20.62 21.13
C GLU A 38 -10.71 -20.44 19.63
N ASP A 39 -9.73 -19.84 18.97
CA ASP A 39 -9.75 -19.74 17.53
C ASP A 39 -9.51 -21.10 16.88
N LEU A 40 -10.34 -21.46 15.90
CA LEU A 40 -10.06 -22.62 15.08
C LEU A 40 -8.74 -22.44 14.32
N PRO A 41 -7.96 -23.52 14.13
CA PRO A 41 -6.74 -23.43 13.33
C PRO A 41 -7.06 -23.01 11.89
N TYR A 42 -6.08 -22.44 11.21
CA TYR A 42 -6.20 -22.18 9.77
C TYR A 42 -6.33 -23.49 9.00
N THR A 43 -7.20 -23.51 8.02
CA THR A 43 -7.19 -24.58 6.99
C THR A 43 -6.03 -24.36 6.03
N ALA A 44 -5.63 -25.39 5.28
CA ALA A 44 -4.58 -25.26 4.27
C ALA A 44 -4.89 -24.14 3.25
N GLU A 45 -6.16 -23.99 2.83
CA GLU A 45 -6.59 -22.92 1.94
C GLU A 45 -6.45 -21.52 2.57
N MET A 46 -6.72 -21.40 3.87
CA MET A 46 -6.49 -20.16 4.61
C MET A 46 -5.00 -19.84 4.77
N GLU A 47 -4.18 -20.87 4.98
CA GLU A 47 -2.71 -20.70 5.04
C GLU A 47 -2.14 -20.22 3.71
N ASP A 48 -2.61 -20.78 2.59
CA ASP A 48 -2.23 -20.34 1.24
C ASP A 48 -2.65 -18.87 1.01
N THR A 49 -3.88 -18.52 1.39
CA THR A 49 -4.38 -17.14 1.28
C THR A 49 -3.53 -16.18 2.14
N LEU A 50 -3.17 -16.59 3.35
CA LEU A 50 -2.33 -15.80 4.24
C LEU A 50 -0.91 -15.63 3.68
N ALA A 51 -0.37 -16.64 3.01
CA ALA A 51 0.93 -16.55 2.34
C ALA A 51 0.92 -15.53 1.21
N VAL A 52 -0.11 -15.57 0.35
CA VAL A 52 -0.32 -14.55 -0.71
C VAL A 52 -0.47 -13.17 -0.09
N TRP A 53 -1.28 -13.03 0.95
CA TRP A 53 -1.47 -11.74 1.62
C TRP A 53 -0.18 -11.12 2.14
N LYS A 54 0.72 -11.90 2.73
CA LYS A 54 2.02 -11.41 3.22
C LYS A 54 2.87 -10.80 2.10
N THR A 55 2.84 -11.38 0.89
CA THR A 55 3.56 -10.80 -0.25
C THR A 55 2.89 -9.53 -0.77
N VAL A 56 1.56 -9.48 -0.78
CA VAL A 56 0.79 -8.28 -1.13
C VAL A 56 1.06 -7.15 -0.12
N GLU A 57 1.06 -7.46 1.17
CA GLU A 57 1.39 -6.50 2.22
C GLU A 57 2.83 -5.97 2.08
N ALA A 58 3.78 -6.85 1.80
CA ALA A 58 5.17 -6.45 1.54
C ALA A 58 5.29 -5.56 0.30
N PHE A 59 4.53 -5.82 -0.76
CA PHE A 59 4.46 -4.98 -1.95
C PHE A 59 3.89 -3.59 -1.62
N GLN A 60 2.74 -3.52 -0.95
CA GLN A 60 2.07 -2.26 -0.62
C GLN A 60 2.89 -1.38 0.32
N ASN A 61 3.66 -1.98 1.23
CA ASN A 61 4.48 -1.24 2.19
C ASN A 61 5.85 -0.83 1.64
N ARG A 62 6.12 -1.05 0.34
CA ARG A 62 7.31 -0.47 -0.29
C ARG A 62 7.15 1.04 -0.36
N SER A 63 8.11 1.74 0.22
CA SER A 63 8.13 3.19 0.26
C SER A 63 9.17 3.73 -0.70
N LEU A 64 8.79 4.75 -1.44
CA LEU A 64 9.67 5.56 -2.27
C LEU A 64 9.30 7.02 -2.06
N THR A 65 10.30 7.89 -1.97
CA THR A 65 10.08 9.33 -1.81
C THR A 65 10.72 10.05 -2.99
N TYR A 66 9.94 10.88 -3.64
CA TYR A 66 10.39 11.79 -4.70
C TYR A 66 10.64 13.16 -4.08
N ASP A 67 11.87 13.66 -4.19
CA ASP A 67 12.19 15.07 -3.89
C ASP A 67 11.86 15.91 -5.14
N MET A 68 10.76 16.66 -5.07
CA MET A 68 10.29 17.51 -6.17
C MET A 68 10.80 18.96 -6.05
N GLY A 69 11.66 19.23 -5.07
CA GLY A 69 12.21 20.56 -4.80
C GLY A 69 11.31 21.45 -3.96
N ASP A 70 10.02 21.56 -4.30
CA ASP A 70 9.03 22.34 -3.53
C ASP A 70 8.30 21.50 -2.46
N GLY A 71 8.59 20.19 -2.38
CA GLY A 71 8.03 19.24 -1.44
C GLY A 71 8.32 17.80 -1.85
N ASP A 72 8.07 16.89 -0.94
CA ASP A 72 8.26 15.46 -1.15
C ASP A 72 6.95 14.78 -1.51
N VAL A 73 6.99 13.90 -2.51
CA VAL A 73 5.89 12.96 -2.81
C VAL A 73 6.29 11.58 -2.34
N VAL A 74 5.50 11.04 -1.40
CA VAL A 74 5.76 9.71 -0.83
C VAL A 74 4.77 8.71 -1.38
N LEU A 75 5.26 7.59 -1.91
CA LEU A 75 4.40 6.45 -2.26
C LEU A 75 3.83 5.85 -0.97
N THR A 76 2.53 6.03 -0.79
CA THR A 76 1.79 5.45 0.33
C THR A 76 1.19 4.09 -0.07
N PRO A 77 0.79 3.23 0.91
CA PRO A 77 0.09 1.97 0.62
C PRO A 77 -1.18 2.14 -0.24
N GLU A 78 -1.84 3.30 -0.18
CA GLU A 78 -3.00 3.62 -1.01
C GLU A 78 -2.61 3.78 -2.48
N ILE A 79 -1.50 4.48 -2.75
CA ILE A 79 -0.98 4.65 -4.11
C ILE A 79 -0.47 3.32 -4.66
N THR A 80 0.33 2.58 -3.88
CA THR A 80 0.88 1.30 -4.31
C THR A 80 -0.19 0.22 -4.50
N ALA A 81 -1.37 0.36 -3.87
CA ALA A 81 -2.52 -0.52 -4.12
C ALA A 81 -3.01 -0.45 -5.58
N GLU A 82 -2.90 0.71 -6.23
CA GLU A 82 -3.26 0.88 -7.64
C GLU A 82 -2.28 0.17 -8.59
N PHE A 83 -1.08 -0.15 -8.09
CA PHE A 83 -0.06 -0.90 -8.83
C PHE A 83 -0.28 -2.41 -8.78
N LEU A 84 -1.32 -2.89 -8.10
CA LEU A 84 -1.69 -4.30 -7.99
C LEU A 84 -2.82 -4.64 -8.95
N ILE A 85 -2.76 -5.85 -9.54
CA ILE A 85 -3.87 -6.41 -10.30
C ILE A 85 -4.71 -7.29 -9.37
N CYS A 86 -5.91 -6.80 -9.00
CA CYS A 86 -6.83 -7.51 -8.12
C CYS A 86 -8.21 -7.61 -8.76
N ASN A 87 -8.71 -8.82 -8.96
CA ASN A 87 -10.03 -9.08 -9.52
C ASN A 87 -10.86 -9.90 -8.52
N GLY A 88 -11.92 -9.29 -7.98
CA GLY A 88 -12.81 -9.97 -7.03
C GLY A 88 -12.11 -10.46 -5.76
N GLY A 89 -11.07 -9.75 -5.29
CA GLY A 89 -10.28 -10.13 -4.12
C GLY A 89 -9.14 -11.12 -4.42
N ILE A 90 -8.93 -11.48 -5.68
CA ILE A 90 -7.86 -12.38 -6.11
C ILE A 90 -6.76 -11.55 -6.78
N PHE A 91 -5.55 -11.60 -6.21
CA PHE A 91 -4.37 -10.95 -6.76
C PHE A 91 -3.73 -11.80 -7.84
N THR A 92 -3.30 -11.15 -8.93
CA THR A 92 -2.51 -11.84 -9.97
C THR A 92 -1.08 -11.98 -9.48
N MET A 93 -0.61 -13.24 -9.40
CA MET A 93 0.71 -13.58 -8.89
C MET A 93 1.54 -14.27 -9.97
N GLU A 94 2.82 -13.96 -10.03
CA GLU A 94 3.81 -14.65 -10.85
C GLU A 94 5.07 -14.92 -10.03
N ASN A 95 5.56 -16.16 -10.05
CA ASN A 95 6.73 -16.59 -9.27
C ASN A 95 6.64 -16.24 -7.76
N GLY A 96 5.43 -16.25 -7.19
CA GLY A 96 5.20 -15.93 -5.77
C GLY A 96 5.21 -14.43 -5.43
N TRP A 97 5.19 -13.56 -6.44
CA TRP A 97 5.16 -12.10 -6.27
C TRP A 97 3.98 -11.49 -7.06
N PRO A 98 3.36 -10.38 -6.59
CA PRO A 98 2.30 -9.72 -7.31
C PRO A 98 2.74 -9.21 -8.68
N VAL A 99 1.91 -9.43 -9.70
CA VAL A 99 2.12 -8.86 -11.03
C VAL A 99 1.76 -7.37 -10.99
N VAL A 100 2.65 -6.56 -11.52
CA VAL A 100 2.50 -5.10 -11.53
C VAL A 100 1.43 -4.66 -12.51
N ASN A 101 0.54 -3.77 -12.08
CA ASN A 101 -0.43 -3.08 -12.92
C ASN A 101 0.25 -1.90 -13.63
N GLU A 102 0.60 -2.09 -14.88
CA GLU A 102 1.28 -1.08 -15.70
C GLU A 102 0.41 0.18 -15.93
N GLU A 103 -0.91 0.01 -16.06
CA GLU A 103 -1.85 1.12 -16.20
C GLU A 103 -1.88 2.00 -14.93
N GLY A 104 -1.85 1.37 -13.74
CA GLY A 104 -1.79 2.08 -12.46
C GLY A 104 -0.50 2.88 -12.31
N ILE A 105 0.65 2.29 -12.65
CA ILE A 105 1.93 3.01 -12.64
C ILE A 105 1.91 4.17 -13.63
N THR A 106 1.44 3.96 -14.85
CA THR A 106 1.38 5.01 -15.87
C THR A 106 0.50 6.18 -15.40
N ALA A 107 -0.67 5.90 -14.83
CA ALA A 107 -1.56 6.92 -14.31
C ALA A 107 -0.91 7.73 -13.17
N PHE A 108 -0.16 7.07 -12.30
CA PHE A 108 0.59 7.75 -11.24
C PHE A 108 1.68 8.67 -11.81
N VAL A 109 2.50 8.19 -12.73
CA VAL A 109 3.57 8.98 -13.37
C VAL A 109 3.00 10.15 -14.16
N ASP A 110 1.88 9.96 -14.86
CA ASP A 110 1.18 11.04 -15.56
C ASP A 110 0.65 12.10 -14.59
N SER A 111 0.20 11.70 -13.40
CA SER A 111 -0.24 12.64 -12.37
C SER A 111 0.92 13.45 -11.81
N LEU A 112 2.09 12.84 -11.58
CA LEU A 112 3.31 13.55 -11.17
C LEU A 112 3.72 14.58 -12.22
N ALA A 113 3.78 14.17 -13.49
CA ALA A 113 4.15 15.07 -14.57
C ALA A 113 3.16 16.24 -14.72
N ALA A 114 1.85 15.99 -14.60
CA ALA A 114 0.84 17.05 -14.68
C ALA A 114 1.01 18.09 -13.57
N GLU A 115 1.41 17.67 -12.38
CA GLU A 115 1.58 18.54 -11.22
C GLU A 115 2.93 19.28 -11.25
N TYR A 116 4.03 18.56 -11.52
CA TYR A 116 5.39 19.06 -11.31
C TYR A 116 6.14 19.49 -12.58
N ASP A 117 5.69 19.09 -13.79
CA ASP A 117 6.31 19.59 -15.02
C ASP A 117 6.14 21.10 -15.13
N THR A 118 7.24 21.80 -15.32
CA THR A 118 7.27 23.26 -15.52
C THR A 118 7.74 23.66 -16.91
N TYR A 119 8.21 22.69 -17.73
CA TYR A 119 8.68 22.94 -19.08
C TYR A 119 7.57 23.59 -19.93
N GLY A 120 7.90 24.73 -20.55
CA GLY A 120 6.99 25.46 -21.40
C GLY A 120 5.85 26.19 -20.68
N LYS A 121 5.78 26.13 -19.34
CA LYS A 121 4.77 26.88 -18.55
C LYS A 121 5.23 28.35 -18.38
N PRO A 122 4.29 29.34 -18.34
CA PRO A 122 4.61 30.72 -18.02
C PRO A 122 5.19 30.83 -16.61
N HIS A 123 6.25 31.64 -16.46
CA HIS A 123 6.85 31.93 -15.16
C HIS A 123 6.69 33.42 -14.84
N PHE A 124 6.28 33.69 -13.59
CA PHE A 124 6.20 35.07 -13.08
C PHE A 124 7.50 35.44 -12.39
N PHE A 125 8.12 36.49 -12.88
CA PHE A 125 9.36 37.03 -12.32
C PHE A 125 9.05 38.28 -11.53
N HIS A 126 9.36 38.30 -10.25
CA HIS A 126 9.24 39.49 -9.43
C HIS A 126 10.41 40.43 -9.72
N ALA A 127 10.17 41.45 -10.52
CA ALA A 127 11.24 42.42 -10.80
C ALA A 127 11.53 43.29 -9.59
N THR A 128 12.79 43.66 -9.38
CA THR A 128 13.27 44.52 -8.26
C THR A 128 12.56 45.87 -8.18
N ARG A 129 11.80 46.26 -9.20
CA ARG A 129 11.01 47.50 -9.29
C ARG A 129 9.54 47.33 -8.91
N GLY A 130 9.12 46.12 -8.44
CA GLY A 130 7.78 45.87 -7.92
C GLY A 130 6.72 45.55 -8.97
N GLU A 131 7.10 45.27 -10.20
CA GLU A 131 6.18 44.79 -11.25
C GLU A 131 6.49 43.31 -11.52
N ASP A 132 5.43 42.47 -11.53
CA ASP A 132 5.53 41.07 -11.95
C ASP A 132 5.60 41.03 -13.47
N ILE A 133 6.65 40.41 -13.98
CA ILE A 133 6.84 40.18 -15.42
C ILE A 133 6.50 38.72 -15.70
N GLU A 134 5.45 38.50 -16.48
CA GLU A 134 5.15 37.18 -17.03
C GLU A 134 6.09 36.88 -18.20
N ILE A 135 6.89 35.84 -18.06
CA ILE A 135 7.72 35.32 -19.13
C ILE A 135 6.95 34.15 -19.74
N GLU A 136 6.44 34.31 -20.95
CA GLU A 136 5.79 33.24 -21.68
C GLU A 136 6.74 32.04 -21.82
N GLY A 137 6.15 30.84 -21.68
CA GLY A 137 6.87 29.58 -21.67
C GLY A 137 7.80 29.42 -22.89
N GLY A 138 9.09 29.36 -22.61
CA GLY A 138 10.13 29.06 -23.57
C GLY A 138 10.59 27.62 -23.46
N THR A 139 11.87 27.37 -23.71
CA THR A 139 12.54 26.06 -23.53
C THR A 139 13.12 25.92 -22.13
N TYR A 140 12.55 26.60 -21.13
CA TYR A 140 12.97 26.57 -19.73
C TYR A 140 11.95 25.81 -18.89
N GLY A 141 12.45 25.07 -17.91
CA GLY A 141 11.64 24.27 -16.98
C GLY A 141 12.13 22.83 -16.89
N ASN A 142 11.49 22.09 -16.01
CA ASN A 142 11.73 20.66 -15.79
C ASN A 142 10.59 19.86 -16.42
N GLU A 143 10.92 18.72 -16.98
CA GLU A 143 9.98 17.75 -17.52
C GLU A 143 10.38 16.37 -17.01
N LEU A 144 9.42 15.61 -16.49
CA LEU A 144 9.64 14.26 -16.02
C LEU A 144 9.83 13.31 -17.23
N ASP A 145 10.92 12.54 -17.21
CA ASP A 145 11.09 11.43 -18.16
C ASP A 145 10.17 10.28 -17.77
N ARG A 146 8.95 10.33 -18.29
CA ARG A 146 7.87 9.39 -17.95
C ARG A 146 8.21 7.95 -18.33
N GLU A 147 8.89 7.74 -19.47
CA GLU A 147 9.24 6.40 -19.94
C GLU A 147 10.28 5.77 -19.00
N ALA A 148 11.30 6.53 -18.61
CA ALA A 148 12.31 6.07 -17.66
C ALA A 148 11.70 5.79 -16.29
N GLU A 149 10.79 6.66 -15.80
CA GLU A 149 10.16 6.50 -14.49
C GLU A 149 9.20 5.31 -14.44
N ILE A 150 8.38 5.10 -15.47
CA ILE A 150 7.53 3.92 -15.59
C ILE A 150 8.39 2.65 -15.58
N ALA A 151 9.50 2.63 -16.33
CA ALA A 151 10.38 1.49 -16.38
C ALA A 151 11.02 1.22 -15.00
N PHE A 152 11.46 2.26 -14.31
CA PHE A 152 12.01 2.17 -12.95
C PHE A 152 10.99 1.61 -11.96
N LEU A 153 9.77 2.12 -11.92
CA LEU A 153 8.73 1.65 -11.01
C LEU A 153 8.30 0.21 -11.30
N LYS A 154 8.23 -0.17 -12.57
CA LYS A 154 7.97 -1.56 -12.98
C LYS A 154 9.06 -2.51 -12.48
N ASP A 155 10.32 -2.13 -12.55
CA ASP A 155 11.44 -2.92 -12.04
C ASP A 155 11.44 -2.96 -10.51
N TYR A 156 11.27 -1.81 -9.87
CA TYR A 156 11.25 -1.67 -8.41
C TYR A 156 10.14 -2.48 -7.74
N PHE A 157 8.94 -2.50 -8.31
CA PHE A 157 7.81 -3.27 -7.79
C PHE A 157 7.71 -4.68 -8.37
N GLY A 158 8.36 -4.98 -9.49
CA GLY A 158 8.22 -6.23 -10.23
C GLY A 158 8.91 -7.45 -9.61
N SER A 159 9.77 -7.28 -8.60
CA SER A 159 10.46 -8.39 -7.97
C SER A 159 10.44 -8.31 -6.45
N ALA A 160 10.54 -9.49 -5.78
CA ALA A 160 10.66 -9.57 -4.33
C ALA A 160 11.99 -8.98 -3.83
N ASP A 161 13.04 -9.12 -4.62
CA ASP A 161 14.39 -8.62 -4.30
C ASP A 161 14.47 -7.13 -4.60
N LEU A 162 14.60 -6.32 -3.53
CA LEU A 162 14.96 -4.91 -3.67
C LEU A 162 16.40 -4.86 -4.20
N GLN A 163 16.56 -4.67 -5.50
CA GLN A 163 17.85 -4.19 -6.00
C GLN A 163 17.98 -2.76 -5.50
N THR A 164 18.78 -2.57 -4.45
CA THR A 164 19.21 -1.24 -4.01
C THR A 164 20.12 -0.65 -5.10
N SER A 165 19.53 -0.15 -6.17
CA SER A 165 20.19 0.79 -7.03
C SER A 165 20.15 2.14 -6.32
N SER A 166 21.17 2.40 -5.48
CA SER A 166 21.48 3.77 -5.08
C SER A 166 21.93 4.49 -6.36
N GLY A 167 20.99 5.19 -6.99
CA GLY A 167 21.33 6.18 -8.00
C GLY A 167 22.03 7.34 -7.29
N GLU A 168 23.31 7.56 -7.61
CA GLU A 168 23.99 8.84 -7.39
C GLU A 168 23.46 9.87 -8.37
#